data_6ae18fa4794d5bc76a1ef2eed095ddb2
#
_entry.id   6ae18fa4794d5bc76a1ef2eed095ddb2
#
_cell.length_a   1.000
_cell.length_b   1.000
_cell.length_c   1.000
_cell.angle_alpha   90.00
_cell.angle_beta   90.00
_cell.angle_gamma   90.00
#
_symmetry.space_group_name_H-M   'P 1'
#
loop_
_entity.id
_entity.type
_entity.pdbx_description
1 polymer ?
#
loop_
_entity_poly.entity_id
_entity_poly.type
_entity_poly.pdbx_seq_one_letter_code
_entity_poly.pdbx_strand_id
1 'polypeptide(L)'
;MSHQPVDAPELSVIARSPFHVYFEGPARAVTATNKVGQFDILAGHADFFSMLIPGEIVIETLSEPITFAINNGIITVRDNEVLLFVNM
;
A
#
# COMPACT_ATOMS: atom_id res chain seq x y z
N MET A 1 -28.88 2.65 -9.44
CA MET A 1 -28.07 2.70 -9.31
C MET A 1 -27.20 2.71 -9.75
N SER A 2 -26.78 3.07 -9.71
CA SER A 2 -25.81 2.99 -10.12
C SER A 2 -25.01 2.51 -9.82
N HIS A 3 -24.71 2.38 -9.96
CA HIS A 3 -24.01 1.98 -9.47
C HIS A 3 -22.91 1.98 -9.32
N GLN A 4 -22.91 2.68 -9.09
CA GLN A 4 -21.62 2.60 -8.41
C GLN A 4 -21.48 1.22 -7.81
N PRO A 5 -20.51 0.52 -8.24
CA PRO A 5 -20.31 -0.78 -7.64
C PRO A 5 -19.86 -0.56 -6.23
N VAL A 6 -20.78 -0.66 -5.31
CA VAL A 6 -20.48 -0.47 -3.90
C VAL A 6 -19.47 -1.48 -3.43
N ASP A 7 -19.32 -2.53 -4.20
CA ASP A 7 -18.38 -3.59 -3.86
C ASP A 7 -17.17 -3.58 -4.77
N ALA A 8 -16.88 -2.44 -5.39
CA ALA A 8 -15.64 -2.31 -6.15
C ALA A 8 -14.49 -2.67 -5.21
N PRO A 9 -13.64 -3.61 -5.62
CA PRO A 9 -12.60 -4.07 -4.71
C PRO A 9 -11.64 -2.95 -4.35
N GLU A 10 -11.26 -2.93 -3.10
CA GLU A 10 -10.26 -1.99 -2.64
C GLU A 10 -9.43 -2.62 -1.54
N LEU A 11 -8.27 -2.01 -1.31
CA LEU A 11 -7.37 -2.43 -0.25
C LEU A 11 -7.67 -1.62 0.99
N SER A 12 -7.35 -2.20 2.13
CA SER A 12 -7.28 -1.48 3.40
C SER A 12 -5.80 -1.35 3.72
N VAL A 13 -5.31 -0.12 3.79
CA VAL A 13 -3.87 0.14 3.88
C VAL A 13 -3.55 0.87 5.16
N ILE A 14 -2.52 0.42 5.84
CA ILE A 14 -1.91 1.14 6.95
C ILE A 14 -0.43 1.29 6.63
N ALA A 15 0.05 2.52 6.60
CA ALA A 15 1.46 2.82 6.40
C ALA A 15 1.95 3.55 7.63
N ARG A 16 2.92 2.96 8.32
CA ARG A 16 3.34 3.49 9.61
C ARG A 16 4.78 3.15 9.95
N SER A 17 5.31 3.91 10.90
CA SER A 17 6.50 3.54 11.66
C SER A 17 6.04 3.19 13.08
N PRO A 18 6.99 2.84 13.99
CA PRO A 18 6.57 2.52 15.36
C PRO A 18 5.81 3.62 16.06
N PHE A 19 6.10 4.89 15.75
CA PHE A 19 5.55 6.00 16.51
C PHE A 19 4.65 6.91 15.68
N HIS A 20 4.43 6.59 14.41
CA HIS A 20 3.69 7.50 13.54
C HIS A 20 2.93 6.74 12.47
N VAL A 21 1.68 7.10 12.26
CA VAL A 21 0.88 6.55 11.17
C VAL A 21 0.85 7.59 10.07
N TYR A 22 1.37 7.22 8.91
CA TYR A 22 1.44 8.13 7.75
C TYR A 22 0.16 8.10 6.94
N PHE A 23 -0.48 6.94 6.89
CA PHE A 23 -1.73 6.79 6.15
C PHE A 23 -2.48 5.59 6.71
N GLU A 24 -3.79 5.74 6.80
CA GLU A 24 -4.65 4.62 7.17
C GLU A 24 -5.99 4.83 6.49
N GLY A 25 -6.38 3.87 5.65
CA GLY A 25 -7.65 3.99 4.96
C GLY A 25 -7.71 3.12 3.72
N PRO A 26 -8.79 3.28 2.95
CA PRO A 26 -8.97 2.50 1.73
C PRO A 26 -8.08 3.02 0.61
N ALA A 27 -7.69 2.12 -0.28
CA ALA A 27 -6.88 2.49 -1.42
C ALA A 27 -7.17 1.55 -2.58
N ARG A 28 -6.86 2.02 -3.79
CA ARG A 28 -7.03 1.22 -5.00
C ARG A 28 -5.77 0.43 -5.31
N ALA A 29 -4.61 0.96 -4.94
CA ALA A 29 -3.34 0.32 -5.25
C ALA A 29 -2.25 0.87 -4.36
N VAL A 30 -1.20 0.07 -4.19
CA VAL A 30 0.02 0.48 -3.52
C VAL A 30 1.18 0.11 -4.42
N THR A 31 2.06 1.07 -4.68
CA THR A 31 3.26 0.86 -5.48
C THR A 31 4.48 0.99 -4.58
N ALA A 32 5.37 0.04 -4.66
CA ALA A 32 6.59 0.02 -3.85
C ALA A 32 7.70 -0.64 -4.65
N THR A 33 8.90 -0.68 -4.07
CA THR A 33 10.06 -1.23 -4.75
C THR A 33 10.82 -2.17 -3.82
N ASN A 34 11.15 -3.34 -4.33
CA ASN A 34 12.03 -4.27 -3.64
C ASN A 34 13.24 -4.54 -4.53
N LYS A 35 14.08 -5.51 -4.13
CA LYS A 35 15.32 -5.79 -4.85
C LYS A 35 15.08 -6.21 -6.30
N VAL A 36 13.93 -6.78 -6.58
CA VAL A 36 13.62 -7.25 -7.93
C VAL A 36 13.16 -6.08 -8.81
N GLY A 37 12.56 -5.06 -8.22
CA GLY A 37 12.08 -3.91 -8.95
C GLY A 37 10.80 -3.38 -8.36
N GLN A 38 10.18 -2.48 -9.11
CA GLN A 38 8.92 -1.86 -8.70
C GLN A 38 7.78 -2.84 -8.90
N PHE A 39 6.82 -2.81 -7.98
CA PHE A 39 5.65 -3.67 -8.08
C PHE A 39 4.42 -2.93 -7.56
N ASP A 40 3.26 -3.40 -8.00
CA ASP A 40 1.97 -2.84 -7.60
C ASP A 40 1.16 -3.90 -6.88
N ILE A 41 0.49 -3.48 -5.81
CA ILE A 41 -0.47 -4.31 -5.10
C ILE A 41 -1.84 -3.77 -5.40
N LEU A 42 -2.69 -4.64 -5.92
CA LEU A 42 -4.08 -4.30 -6.24
C LEU A 42 -5.00 -5.23 -5.45
N ALA A 43 -6.27 -4.88 -5.39
CA ALA A 43 -7.24 -5.74 -4.71
C ALA A 43 -7.21 -7.14 -5.35
N GLY A 44 -7.33 -8.16 -4.52
CA GLY A 44 -7.27 -9.54 -4.99
C GLY A 44 -5.87 -10.09 -5.09
N HIS A 45 -4.85 -9.31 -4.75
CA HIS A 45 -3.47 -9.77 -4.78
C HIS A 45 -3.31 -10.93 -3.79
N ALA A 46 -2.52 -11.92 -4.18
CA ALA A 46 -2.22 -13.05 -3.31
C ALA A 46 -1.48 -12.58 -2.08
N ASP A 47 -1.50 -13.39 -1.05
CA ASP A 47 -0.72 -13.12 0.16
C ASP A 47 0.73 -12.87 -0.25
N PHE A 48 1.33 -11.85 0.34
CA PHE A 48 2.62 -11.37 -0.13
C PHE A 48 3.38 -10.73 1.02
N PHE A 49 4.68 -10.92 1.00
CA PHE A 49 5.58 -10.31 1.98
C PHE A 49 6.84 -9.89 1.24
N SER A 50 7.30 -8.68 1.50
CA SER A 50 8.55 -8.24 0.88
C SER A 50 9.24 -7.20 1.74
N MET A 51 10.56 -7.22 1.70
CA MET A 51 11.37 -6.15 2.25
C MET A 51 11.53 -5.09 1.17
N LEU A 52 11.45 -3.84 1.56
CA LEU A 52 11.51 -2.71 0.65
C LEU A 52 12.86 -2.04 0.72
N ILE A 53 13.33 -1.58 -0.43
CA ILE A 53 14.58 -0.82 -0.53
C ILE A 53 14.26 0.68 -0.55
N PRO A 54 15.27 1.55 -0.42
CA PRO A 54 15.03 2.99 -0.50
C PRO A 54 14.31 3.35 -1.78
N GLY A 55 13.31 4.20 -1.66
CA GLY A 55 12.51 4.60 -2.80
C GLY A 55 11.21 5.22 -2.37
N GLU A 56 10.31 5.39 -3.33
CA GLU A 56 9.01 5.99 -3.08
C GLU A 56 7.93 4.95 -2.96
N ILE A 57 7.03 5.21 -2.02
CA ILE A 57 5.77 4.48 -1.89
C ILE A 57 4.69 5.38 -2.47
N VAL A 58 3.84 4.82 -3.31
CA VAL A 58 2.68 5.54 -3.83
C VAL A 58 1.43 4.78 -3.42
N ILE A 59 0.55 5.46 -2.72
CA ILE A 59 -0.74 4.91 -2.32
C ILE A 59 -1.81 5.62 -3.14
N GLU A 60 -2.47 4.86 -4.01
CA GLU A 60 -3.57 5.38 -4.82
C GLU A 60 -4.82 5.32 -3.97
N THR A 61 -5.15 6.41 -3.32
CA THR A 61 -6.33 6.46 -2.47
C THR A 61 -7.59 6.57 -3.32
N LEU A 62 -8.73 6.70 -2.69
CA LEU A 62 -9.99 6.89 -3.42
C LEU A 62 -10.11 8.31 -3.95
N SER A 63 -9.24 9.21 -3.53
CA SER A 63 -9.21 10.56 -4.08
C SER A 63 -7.85 10.82 -4.70
N GLU A 64 -6.92 11.42 -3.98
CA GLU A 64 -5.62 11.79 -4.54
C GLU A 64 -4.54 10.81 -4.09
N PRO A 65 -3.56 10.53 -4.95
CA PRO A 65 -2.46 9.66 -4.53
C PRO A 65 -1.62 10.32 -3.44
N ILE A 66 -1.10 9.49 -2.57
CA ILE A 66 -0.18 9.91 -1.53
C ILE A 66 1.18 9.29 -1.85
N THR A 67 2.22 10.11 -1.85
CA THR A 67 3.56 9.66 -2.17
C THR A 67 4.51 10.07 -1.06
N PHE A 68 5.35 9.14 -0.63
CA PHE A 68 6.39 9.47 0.34
C PHE A 68 7.60 8.59 0.13
N ALA A 69 8.77 9.10 0.51
CA ALA A 69 10.03 8.40 0.35
C ALA A 69 10.37 7.64 1.62
N ILE A 70 10.93 6.45 1.47
CA ILE A 70 11.35 5.63 2.60
C ILE A 70 12.80 5.23 2.43
N ASN A 71 13.46 4.92 3.54
CA ASN A 71 14.80 4.35 3.53
C ASN A 71 14.74 2.84 3.46
N ASN A 72 13.77 2.24 4.12
CA ASN A 72 13.56 0.80 4.07
C ASN A 72 12.19 0.52 4.67
N GLY A 73 11.77 -0.72 4.57
CA GLY A 73 10.49 -1.09 5.14
C GLY A 73 10.14 -2.51 4.82
N ILE A 74 8.95 -2.88 5.26
CA ILE A 74 8.37 -4.20 5.03
C ILE A 74 6.93 -3.97 4.59
N ILE A 75 6.50 -4.74 3.60
CA ILE A 75 5.11 -4.74 3.19
C ILE A 75 4.55 -6.14 3.38
N THR A 76 3.37 -6.23 3.96
CA THR A 76 2.63 -7.49 4.03
C THR A 76 1.26 -7.27 3.43
N VAL A 77 0.80 -8.26 2.69
CA VAL A 77 -0.51 -8.23 2.04
C VAL A 77 -1.24 -9.51 2.40
N ARG A 78 -2.47 -9.38 2.88
CA ARG A 78 -3.29 -10.53 3.24
C ARG A 78 -4.75 -10.13 3.20
N ASP A 79 -5.54 -10.83 2.37
CA ASP A 79 -6.98 -10.58 2.28
C ASP A 79 -7.29 -9.11 2.06
N ASN A 80 -6.63 -8.48 1.09
CA ASN A 80 -6.80 -7.06 0.76
C ASN A 80 -6.38 -6.11 1.88
N GLU A 81 -5.70 -6.61 2.89
CA GLU A 81 -5.14 -5.76 3.94
C GLU A 81 -3.66 -5.61 3.69
N VAL A 82 -3.23 -4.37 3.60
CA VAL A 82 -1.83 -4.03 3.32
C VAL A 82 -1.27 -3.30 4.53
N LEU A 83 -0.21 -3.84 5.09
CA LEU A 83 0.52 -3.17 6.14
C LEU A 83 1.90 -2.79 5.61
N LEU A 84 2.18 -1.50 5.63
CA LEU A 84 3.48 -0.96 5.29
C LEU A 84 4.12 -0.47 6.59
N PHE A 85 5.18 -1.12 6.99
CA PHE A 85 5.93 -0.72 8.16
C PHE A 85 7.23 -0.14 7.66
N VAL A 86 7.38 1.18 7.73
CA VAL A 86 8.41 1.89 6.99
C VAL A 86 9.29 2.73 7.90
N ASN A 87 10.48 2.98 7.42
CA ASN A 87 11.45 3.85 8.07
C ASN A 87 11.81 4.93 7.07
N MET A 88 11.56 6.19 7.48
CA MET A 88 11.75 7.32 6.57
C MET A 88 13.02 8.12 6.93
#